data_a5ae2abd76d8f7d33c8c01768619d703
#
_entry.id   a5ae2abd76d8f7d33c8c01768619d703
#
_cell.length_a   1.000
_cell.length_b   1.000
_cell.length_c   1.000
_cell.angle_alpha   90.00
_cell.angle_beta   90.00
_cell.angle_gamma   90.00
#
_symmetry.space_group_name_H-M   'P 1'
#
loop_
_entity.id
_entity.type
_entity.pdbx_description
1 polymer ?
#
loop_
_entity_poly.entity_id
_entity_poly.type
_entity_poly.pdbx_seq_one_letter_code
_entity_poly.pdbx_strand_id
1 'polypeptide(L)'
;MNALDLDTVLLSQDRDCLEILDQTLLPGTVRVLHLSKLEDIWEAIRTLRVRGAPAIGVCAAYALALEASRSRAEDAECFLRDLRTAKDYLATSRPTAVNLFWALERMERTARENARLPIPELKERLFAEAHRIREEDVQISRNIGRIGLGLLHHGDGILTHCNAGT
;
A
#
# COMPACT_ATOMS: atom_id res chain seq x y z
N MET A 1 -3.24 -20.05 -12.28
CA MET A 1 -2.60 -19.22 -11.23
C MET A 1 -3.57 -19.18 -10.06
N ASN A 2 -3.16 -19.57 -8.87
CA ASN A 2 -4.02 -19.55 -7.69
C ASN A 2 -3.95 -18.14 -7.08
N ALA A 3 -5.10 -17.57 -6.69
CA ALA A 3 -5.14 -16.23 -6.06
C ALA A 3 -4.32 -16.15 -4.76
N LEU A 4 -4.12 -17.29 -4.09
CA LEU A 4 -3.31 -17.40 -2.87
C LEU A 4 -1.79 -17.25 -3.10
N ASP A 5 -1.34 -17.37 -4.37
CA ASP A 5 0.06 -17.24 -4.75
C ASP A 5 0.41 -15.83 -5.23
N LEU A 6 -0.58 -14.91 -5.22
CA LEU A 6 -0.41 -13.54 -5.69
C LEU A 6 -0.32 -12.57 -4.52
N ASP A 7 0.62 -11.65 -4.61
CA ASP A 7 0.61 -10.47 -3.74
C ASP A 7 -0.60 -9.58 -4.07
N THR A 8 -1.25 -9.07 -3.03
CA THR A 8 -2.42 -8.20 -3.19
C THR A 8 -2.06 -6.85 -3.81
N VAL A 9 -0.88 -6.31 -3.45
CA VAL A 9 -0.37 -5.02 -3.94
C VAL A 9 1.14 -5.11 -4.10
N LEU A 10 1.62 -4.82 -5.29
CA LEU A 10 3.05 -4.71 -5.61
C LEU A 10 3.33 -3.40 -6.35
N LEU A 11 4.56 -2.92 -6.21
CA LEU A 11 5.14 -1.94 -7.11
C LEU A 11 5.77 -2.68 -8.29
N SER A 12 5.50 -2.25 -9.53
CA SER A 12 6.15 -2.82 -10.73
C SER A 12 7.67 -2.70 -10.65
N GLN A 13 8.39 -3.58 -11.35
CA GLN A 13 9.87 -3.57 -11.35
C GLN A 13 10.43 -2.24 -11.85
N ASP A 14 9.79 -1.64 -12.85
CA ASP A 14 10.19 -0.35 -13.42
C ASP A 14 9.72 0.85 -12.59
N ARG A 15 8.99 0.61 -11.49
CA ARG A 15 8.44 1.63 -10.60
C ARG A 15 7.57 2.66 -11.31
N ASP A 16 6.80 2.24 -12.30
CA ASP A 16 5.92 3.09 -13.10
C ASP A 16 4.43 2.91 -12.79
N CYS A 17 4.05 1.78 -12.20
CA CYS A 17 2.67 1.48 -11.80
C CYS A 17 2.60 0.60 -10.56
N LEU A 18 1.41 0.53 -9.96
CA LEU A 18 1.04 -0.49 -8.99
C LEU A 18 0.38 -1.67 -9.69
N GLU A 19 0.78 -2.86 -9.33
CA GLU A 19 0.12 -4.11 -9.68
C GLU A 19 -0.78 -4.50 -8.52
N ILE A 20 -2.10 -4.53 -8.74
CA ILE A 20 -3.07 -4.89 -7.69
C ILE A 20 -3.92 -6.07 -8.14
N LEU A 21 -4.20 -6.98 -7.22
CA LEU A 21 -5.20 -8.02 -7.41
C LEU A 21 -6.60 -7.40 -7.26
N ASP A 22 -7.41 -7.43 -8.33
CA ASP A 22 -8.80 -6.95 -8.26
C ASP A 22 -9.66 -7.93 -7.45
N GLN A 23 -9.78 -7.63 -6.16
CA GLN A 23 -10.53 -8.48 -5.22
C GLN A 23 -12.05 -8.44 -5.43
N THR A 24 -12.58 -7.52 -6.24
CA THR A 24 -14.01 -7.47 -6.55
C THR A 24 -14.46 -8.59 -7.48
N LEU A 25 -13.51 -9.21 -8.18
CA LEU A 25 -13.77 -10.30 -9.12
C LEU A 25 -13.60 -11.69 -8.52
N LEU A 26 -13.04 -11.78 -7.31
CA LEU A 26 -12.82 -13.04 -6.61
C LEU A 26 -14.13 -13.62 -6.05
N PRO A 27 -14.29 -14.96 -5.99
CA PRO A 27 -13.35 -15.99 -6.46
C PRO A 27 -13.50 -16.32 -7.96
N GLY A 28 -14.41 -15.68 -8.67
CA GLY A 28 -14.77 -16.05 -10.05
C GLY A 28 -13.65 -15.81 -11.07
N THR A 29 -12.89 -14.74 -10.90
CA THR A 29 -11.81 -14.37 -11.83
C THR A 29 -10.64 -13.77 -11.07
N VAL A 30 -9.44 -14.25 -11.37
CA VAL A 30 -8.18 -13.67 -10.90
C VAL A 30 -7.70 -12.67 -11.95
N ARG A 31 -7.65 -11.39 -11.57
CA ARG A 31 -7.23 -10.30 -12.46
C ARG A 31 -6.28 -9.36 -11.74
N VAL A 32 -5.12 -9.11 -12.34
CA VAL A 32 -4.18 -8.08 -11.89
C VAL A 32 -4.41 -6.82 -12.73
N LEU A 33 -4.50 -5.68 -12.07
CA LEU A 33 -4.60 -4.37 -12.68
C LEU A 33 -3.27 -3.65 -12.53
N HIS A 34 -2.87 -2.91 -13.56
CA HIS A 34 -1.68 -2.06 -13.58
C HIS A 34 -2.13 -0.60 -13.52
N LEU A 35 -1.96 0.03 -12.36
CA LEU A 35 -2.47 1.37 -12.08
C LEU A 35 -1.31 2.35 -11.97
N SER A 36 -1.23 3.28 -12.91
CA SER A 36 -0.17 4.28 -12.93
C SER A 36 -0.62 5.66 -12.43
N LYS A 37 -1.91 5.99 -12.54
CA LYS A 37 -2.42 7.31 -12.16
C LYS A 37 -2.97 7.30 -10.74
N LEU A 38 -2.80 8.41 -10.04
CA LEU A 38 -3.28 8.58 -8.67
C LEU A 38 -4.80 8.39 -8.58
N GLU A 39 -5.54 8.88 -9.57
CA GLU A 39 -7.00 8.78 -9.65
C GLU A 39 -7.47 7.32 -9.78
N ASP A 40 -6.78 6.51 -10.58
CA ASP A 40 -7.10 5.10 -10.77
C ASP A 40 -6.83 4.30 -9.48
N ILE A 41 -5.75 4.64 -8.75
CA ILE A 41 -5.43 4.03 -7.46
C ILE A 41 -6.46 4.46 -6.40
N TRP A 42 -6.84 5.73 -6.39
CA TRP A 42 -7.92 6.24 -5.53
C TRP A 42 -9.24 5.49 -5.78
N GLU A 43 -9.61 5.31 -7.05
CA GLU A 43 -10.80 4.54 -7.44
C GLU A 43 -10.71 3.10 -6.95
N ALA A 44 -9.57 2.44 -7.14
CA ALA A 44 -9.36 1.06 -6.71
C ALA A 44 -9.53 0.87 -5.19
N ILE A 45 -9.06 1.83 -4.39
CA ILE A 45 -9.28 1.82 -2.94
C ILE A 45 -10.76 2.11 -2.62
N ARG A 46 -11.36 3.09 -3.29
CA ARG A 46 -12.74 3.51 -3.06
C ARG A 46 -13.74 2.41 -3.37
N THR A 47 -13.54 1.68 -4.45
CA THR A 47 -14.45 0.62 -4.94
C THR A 47 -14.12 -0.76 -4.39
N LEU A 48 -13.18 -0.86 -3.47
CA LEU A 48 -12.78 -2.12 -2.83
C LEU A 48 -12.10 -3.13 -3.78
N ARG A 49 -11.48 -2.66 -4.87
CA ARG A 49 -10.58 -3.51 -5.66
C ARG A 49 -9.35 -3.89 -4.83
N VAL A 50 -8.89 -2.96 -3.99
CA VAL A 50 -7.96 -3.22 -2.89
C VAL A 50 -8.76 -3.25 -1.59
N ARG A 51 -8.77 -4.38 -0.91
CA ARG A 51 -9.45 -4.64 0.37
C ARG A 51 -8.47 -5.21 1.37
N GLY A 52 -8.86 -5.13 2.66
CA GLY A 52 -8.01 -5.51 3.78
C GLY A 52 -7.28 -4.28 4.33
N ALA A 53 -7.37 -4.09 5.65
CA ALA A 53 -6.85 -2.88 6.29
C ALA A 53 -5.35 -2.65 5.99
N PRO A 54 -4.46 -3.66 6.11
CA PRO A 54 -3.05 -3.48 5.78
C PRO A 54 -2.81 -3.22 4.30
N ALA A 55 -3.45 -3.97 3.41
CA ALA A 55 -3.29 -3.83 1.96
C ALA A 55 -3.65 -2.43 1.46
N ILE A 56 -4.68 -1.80 2.04
CA ILE A 56 -5.06 -0.41 1.74
C ILE A 56 -3.93 0.55 2.15
N GLY A 57 -3.31 0.33 3.30
CA GLY A 57 -2.17 1.12 3.77
C GLY A 57 -0.95 0.98 2.86
N VAL A 58 -0.60 -0.25 2.48
CA VAL A 58 0.50 -0.55 1.55
C VAL A 58 0.25 0.10 0.19
N CYS A 59 -0.97 -0.03 -0.34
CA CYS A 59 -1.38 0.58 -1.61
C CYS A 59 -1.22 2.10 -1.57
N ALA A 60 -1.68 2.75 -0.51
CA ALA A 60 -1.57 4.19 -0.34
C ALA A 60 -0.12 4.67 -0.20
N ALA A 61 0.73 3.93 0.50
CA ALA A 61 2.15 4.25 0.62
C ALA A 61 2.86 4.20 -0.74
N TYR A 62 2.65 3.13 -1.51
CA TYR A 62 3.20 3.04 -2.85
C TYR A 62 2.63 4.10 -3.80
N ALA A 63 1.33 4.40 -3.72
CA ALA A 63 0.71 5.46 -4.52
C ALA A 63 1.37 6.82 -4.28
N LEU A 64 1.63 7.16 -3.00
CA LEU A 64 2.34 8.39 -2.66
C LEU A 64 3.79 8.40 -3.14
N ALA A 65 4.52 7.28 -3.02
CA ALA A 65 5.89 7.18 -3.53
C ALA A 65 5.93 7.32 -5.06
N LEU A 66 4.97 6.71 -5.75
CA LEU A 66 4.83 6.77 -7.20
C LEU A 66 4.52 8.20 -7.67
N GLU A 67 3.58 8.88 -7.02
CA GLU A 67 3.24 10.27 -7.34
C GLU A 67 4.41 11.21 -7.04
N ALA A 68 5.06 11.04 -5.89
CA ALA A 68 6.26 11.80 -5.53
C ALA A 68 7.38 11.63 -6.56
N SER A 69 7.55 10.42 -7.12
CA SER A 69 8.59 10.17 -8.14
C SER A 69 8.41 11.01 -9.40
N ARG A 70 7.17 11.39 -9.71
CA ARG A 70 6.78 12.19 -10.88
C ARG A 70 6.81 13.69 -10.62
N SER A 71 6.93 14.10 -9.37
CA SER A 71 7.03 15.53 -9.03
C SER A 71 8.23 16.17 -9.74
N ARG A 72 8.01 17.36 -10.30
CA ARG A 72 9.03 18.20 -10.93
C ARG A 72 9.51 19.32 -10.01
N ALA A 73 9.18 19.24 -8.73
CA ALA A 73 9.63 20.21 -7.75
C ALA A 73 11.17 20.27 -7.71
N GLU A 74 11.69 21.47 -7.68
CA GLU A 74 13.15 21.75 -7.62
C GLU A 74 13.60 21.99 -6.16
N ASP A 75 12.67 22.29 -5.28
CA ASP A 75 12.94 22.55 -3.86
C ASP A 75 12.02 21.70 -2.96
N ALA A 76 12.44 21.56 -1.71
CA ALA A 76 11.75 20.73 -0.72
C ALA A 76 10.37 21.27 -0.32
N GLU A 77 10.16 22.59 -0.34
CA GLU A 77 8.88 23.19 0.04
C GLU A 77 7.80 22.84 -1.00
N CYS A 78 8.12 23.05 -2.28
CA CYS A 78 7.26 22.67 -3.38
C CYS A 78 6.98 21.16 -3.39
N PHE A 79 8.02 20.35 -3.19
CA PHE A 79 7.89 18.90 -3.13
C PHE A 79 6.94 18.43 -2.01
N LEU A 80 7.12 18.96 -0.80
CA LEU A 80 6.26 18.62 0.34
C LEU A 80 4.82 19.08 0.17
N ARG A 81 4.62 20.21 -0.50
CA ARG A 81 3.26 20.70 -0.83
C ARG A 81 2.57 19.78 -1.83
N ASP A 82 3.27 19.37 -2.89
CA ASP A 82 2.74 18.44 -3.88
C ASP A 82 2.40 17.08 -3.24
N LEU A 83 3.31 16.57 -2.42
CA LEU A 83 3.11 15.32 -1.68
C LEU A 83 1.88 15.40 -0.75
N ARG A 84 1.71 16.52 -0.06
CA ARG A 84 0.54 16.75 0.80
C ARG A 84 -0.75 16.77 0.00
N THR A 85 -0.77 17.42 -1.17
CA THR A 85 -1.93 17.45 -2.05
C THR A 85 -2.34 16.05 -2.48
N ALA A 86 -1.38 15.22 -2.89
CA ALA A 86 -1.62 13.81 -3.24
C ALA A 86 -2.11 12.99 -2.03
N LYS A 87 -1.50 13.18 -0.86
CA LYS A 87 -1.92 12.55 0.40
C LYS A 87 -3.37 12.88 0.73
N ASP A 88 -3.73 14.17 0.72
CA ASP A 88 -5.07 14.64 1.08
C ASP A 88 -6.11 14.10 0.09
N TYR A 89 -5.77 14.02 -1.19
CA TYR A 89 -6.62 13.39 -2.20
C TYR A 89 -6.85 11.91 -1.90
N LEU A 90 -5.80 11.12 -1.67
CA LEU A 90 -5.91 9.69 -1.36
C LEU A 90 -6.72 9.44 -0.08
N ALA A 91 -6.58 10.30 0.94
CA ALA A 91 -7.31 10.21 2.20
C ALA A 91 -8.83 10.25 2.01
N THR A 92 -9.32 10.91 0.96
CA THR A 92 -10.75 10.97 0.65
C THR A 92 -11.33 9.65 0.14
N SER A 93 -10.49 8.70 -0.30
CA SER A 93 -10.96 7.43 -0.86
C SER A 93 -11.74 6.59 0.16
N ARG A 94 -11.26 6.53 1.41
CA ARG A 94 -11.92 5.80 2.51
C ARG A 94 -11.73 6.51 3.86
N PRO A 95 -12.59 7.46 4.22
CA PRO A 95 -12.43 8.32 5.41
C PRO A 95 -12.38 7.57 6.75
N THR A 96 -12.80 6.31 6.81
CA THR A 96 -12.80 5.49 8.04
C THR A 96 -11.69 4.44 8.09
N ALA A 97 -10.86 4.33 7.05
CA ALA A 97 -9.80 3.32 6.97
C ALA A 97 -8.55 3.76 7.74
N VAL A 98 -8.44 3.37 9.00
CA VAL A 98 -7.34 3.76 9.90
C VAL A 98 -5.96 3.53 9.28
N ASN A 99 -5.73 2.37 8.64
CA ASN A 99 -4.43 2.05 8.04
C ASN A 99 -4.11 2.92 6.82
N LEU A 100 -5.11 3.42 6.10
CA LEU A 100 -4.91 4.41 5.04
C LEU A 100 -4.24 5.66 5.61
N PHE A 101 -4.84 6.25 6.63
CA PHE A 101 -4.32 7.47 7.27
C PHE A 101 -2.95 7.23 7.90
N TRP A 102 -2.79 6.12 8.63
CA TRP A 102 -1.52 5.77 9.23
C TRP A 102 -0.37 5.69 8.20
N ALA A 103 -0.59 5.02 7.07
CA ALA A 103 0.42 4.90 6.02
C ALA A 103 0.73 6.26 5.37
N LEU A 104 -0.31 7.03 5.03
CA LEU A 104 -0.17 8.35 4.43
C LEU A 104 0.58 9.33 5.36
N GLU A 105 0.28 9.33 6.66
CA GLU A 105 0.98 10.15 7.66
C GLU A 105 2.43 9.72 7.84
N ARG A 106 2.69 8.41 7.83
CA ARG A 106 4.05 7.87 7.91
C ARG A 106 4.90 8.29 6.71
N MET A 107 4.35 8.25 5.52
CA MET A 107 5.01 8.72 4.29
C MET A 107 5.29 10.23 4.33
N GLU A 108 4.31 11.05 4.73
CA GLU A 108 4.51 12.50 4.86
C GLU A 108 5.56 12.83 5.92
N ARG A 109 5.54 12.15 7.06
CA ARG A 109 6.56 12.31 8.11
C ARG A 109 7.96 11.98 7.58
N THR A 110 8.10 10.85 6.87
CA THR A 110 9.38 10.45 6.25
C THR A 110 9.89 11.53 5.31
N ALA A 111 9.03 12.13 4.48
CA ALA A 111 9.42 13.22 3.61
C ALA A 111 9.90 14.46 4.39
N ARG A 112 9.18 14.85 5.43
CA ARG A 112 9.53 16.01 6.26
C ARG A 112 10.85 15.83 7.01
N GLU A 113 11.07 14.65 7.60
CA GLU A 113 12.30 14.33 8.35
C GLU A 113 13.53 14.32 7.43
N ASN A 114 13.34 14.06 6.15
CA ASN A 114 14.39 13.99 5.14
C ASN A 114 14.40 15.19 4.18
N ALA A 115 13.69 16.28 4.49
CA ALA A 115 13.52 17.44 3.60
C ALA A 115 14.82 18.19 3.27
N ARG A 116 15.92 17.87 3.95
CA ARG A 116 17.27 18.44 3.68
C ARG A 116 18.03 17.68 2.59
N LEU A 117 17.54 16.51 2.21
CA LEU A 117 18.14 15.71 1.14
C LEU A 117 17.83 16.35 -0.22
N PRO A 118 18.69 16.14 -1.23
CA PRO A 118 18.35 16.41 -2.63
C PRO A 118 17.06 15.69 -3.03
N ILE A 119 16.24 16.32 -3.89
CA ILE A 119 14.94 15.75 -4.30
C ILE A 119 15.05 14.31 -4.84
N PRO A 120 16.04 13.93 -5.66
CA PRO A 120 16.18 12.54 -6.10
C PRO A 120 16.36 11.56 -4.94
N GLU A 121 17.16 11.91 -3.94
CA GLU A 121 17.36 11.08 -2.75
C GLU A 121 16.12 11.00 -1.88
N LEU A 122 15.37 12.10 -1.77
CA LEU A 122 14.09 12.14 -1.04
C LEU A 122 13.05 11.20 -1.67
N LYS A 123 12.99 11.15 -3.01
CA LYS A 123 12.15 10.20 -3.75
C LYS A 123 12.51 8.75 -3.44
N GLU A 124 13.81 8.41 -3.44
CA GLU A 124 14.27 7.06 -3.08
C GLU A 124 13.95 6.71 -1.62
N ARG A 125 14.02 7.67 -0.71
CA ARG A 125 13.59 7.47 0.69
C ARG A 125 12.12 7.11 0.80
N LEU A 126 11.27 7.75 0.01
CA LEU A 126 9.83 7.43 0.00
C LEU A 126 9.56 6.02 -0.56
N PHE A 127 10.23 5.61 -1.63
CA PHE A 127 10.13 4.22 -2.09
C PHE A 127 10.60 3.23 -1.05
N ALA A 128 11.75 3.49 -0.42
CA ALA A 128 12.28 2.63 0.64
C ALA A 128 11.30 2.52 1.83
N GLU A 129 10.65 3.61 2.20
CA GLU A 129 9.66 3.61 3.28
C GLU A 129 8.38 2.85 2.89
N ALA A 130 7.88 3.01 1.67
CA ALA A 130 6.74 2.24 1.18
C ALA A 130 7.04 0.72 1.15
N HIS A 131 8.24 0.33 0.72
CA HIS A 131 8.70 -1.06 0.80
C HIS A 131 8.75 -1.56 2.25
N ARG A 132 9.26 -0.75 3.18
CA ARG A 132 9.32 -1.10 4.60
C ARG A 132 7.92 -1.32 5.18
N ILE A 133 6.94 -0.48 4.84
CA ILE A 133 5.54 -0.63 5.26
C ILE A 133 5.01 -1.99 4.80
N ARG A 134 5.27 -2.39 3.55
CA ARG A 134 4.86 -3.70 3.04
C ARG A 134 5.58 -4.85 3.75
N GLU A 135 6.89 -4.76 3.91
CA GLU A 135 7.68 -5.81 4.55
C GLU A 135 7.30 -6.02 6.01
N GLU A 136 7.03 -4.95 6.75
CA GLU A 136 6.56 -5.01 8.14
C GLU A 136 5.21 -5.75 8.22
N ASP A 137 4.28 -5.48 7.31
CA ASP A 137 2.99 -6.17 7.27
C ASP A 137 3.15 -7.67 6.96
N VAL A 138 3.95 -8.02 5.96
CA VAL A 138 4.27 -9.41 5.63
C VAL A 138 4.90 -10.12 6.82
N GLN A 139 5.83 -9.47 7.52
CA GLN A 139 6.51 -10.06 8.68
C GLN A 139 5.55 -10.24 9.88
N ILE A 140 4.65 -9.29 10.11
CA ILE A 140 3.60 -9.41 11.14
C ILE A 140 2.72 -10.61 10.83
N SER A 141 2.22 -10.73 9.61
CA SER A 141 1.36 -11.83 9.18
C SER A 141 2.07 -13.20 9.32
N ARG A 142 3.33 -13.29 8.93
CA ARG A 142 4.16 -14.51 9.09
C ARG A 142 4.36 -14.85 10.56
N ASN A 143 4.60 -13.88 11.43
CA ASN A 143 4.77 -14.10 12.86
C ASN A 143 3.46 -14.58 13.51
N ILE A 144 2.31 -14.00 13.13
CA ILE A 144 1.00 -14.46 13.59
C ILE A 144 0.79 -15.91 13.19
N GLY A 145 1.05 -16.26 11.92
CA GLY A 145 0.91 -17.63 11.44
C GLY A 145 1.84 -18.60 12.17
N ARG A 146 3.13 -18.26 12.34
CA ARG A 146 4.12 -19.09 13.03
C ARG A 146 3.76 -19.35 14.49
N ILE A 147 3.32 -18.33 15.21
CA ILE A 147 2.93 -18.45 16.61
C ILE A 147 1.60 -19.22 16.72
N GLY A 148 0.62 -18.85 15.88
CA GLY A 148 -0.71 -19.49 15.88
C GLY A 148 -0.66 -20.96 15.54
N LEU A 149 0.25 -21.38 14.63
CA LEU A 149 0.40 -22.79 14.29
C LEU A 149 0.73 -23.67 15.49
N GLY A 150 1.48 -23.15 16.48
CA GLY A 150 1.79 -23.87 17.72
C GLY A 150 0.59 -24.07 18.66
N LEU A 151 -0.53 -23.42 18.40
CA LEU A 151 -1.76 -23.54 19.18
C LEU A 151 -2.79 -24.50 18.55
N LEU A 152 -2.52 -25.00 17.34
CA LEU A 152 -3.45 -25.78 16.54
C LEU A 152 -3.07 -27.27 16.55
N HIS A 153 -4.08 -28.14 16.57
CA HIS A 153 -3.95 -29.59 16.47
C HIS A 153 -4.69 -30.09 15.22
N HIS A 154 -4.34 -31.28 14.80
CA HIS A 154 -5.03 -31.91 13.68
C HIS A 154 -6.52 -32.10 13.97
N GLY A 155 -7.39 -31.58 13.10
CA GLY A 155 -8.84 -31.63 13.25
C GLY A 155 -9.47 -30.42 13.95
N ASP A 156 -8.69 -29.44 14.40
CA ASP A 156 -9.22 -28.22 14.97
C ASP A 156 -9.99 -27.41 13.91
N GLY A 157 -11.11 -26.81 14.32
CA GLY A 157 -11.86 -25.85 13.52
C GLY A 157 -11.37 -24.43 13.77
N ILE A 158 -11.10 -23.67 12.70
CA ILE A 158 -10.69 -22.28 12.79
C ILE A 158 -11.83 -21.39 12.32
N LEU A 159 -12.27 -20.48 13.20
CA LEU A 159 -13.20 -19.42 12.84
C LEU A 159 -12.41 -18.16 12.48
N THR A 160 -12.65 -17.64 11.31
CA THR A 160 -12.07 -16.37 10.85
C THR A 160 -13.15 -15.31 10.61
N HIS A 161 -12.76 -14.05 10.63
CA HIS A 161 -13.63 -12.90 10.40
C HIS A 161 -13.00 -11.92 9.42
N CYS A 162 -13.86 -11.18 8.69
CA CYS A 162 -13.44 -10.18 7.71
C CYS A 162 -12.68 -10.79 6.51
N ASN A 163 -11.84 -10.00 5.86
CA ASN A 163 -11.06 -10.40 4.68
C ASN A 163 -9.73 -11.02 5.13
N ALA A 164 -9.78 -12.28 5.54
CA ALA A 164 -8.59 -13.00 5.98
C ALA A 164 -8.05 -13.89 4.84
N GLY A 165 -6.74 -13.88 4.62
CA GLY A 165 -6.05 -14.82 3.72
C GLY A 165 -5.92 -14.40 2.27
N THR A 166 -5.96 -13.13 1.95
CA THR A 166 -5.60 -12.58 0.62
C THR A 166 -4.65 -11.42 0.76
#